data_2e9c148419aa359c758450ca5380c789
#
_entry.id   2e9c148419aa359c758450ca5380c789
#
_cell.length_a   1.000
_cell.length_b   1.000
_cell.length_c   1.000
_cell.angle_alpha   90.00
_cell.angle_beta   90.00
_cell.angle_gamma   90.00
#
_symmetry.space_group_name_H-M   'P 1'
#
loop_
_entity.id
_entity.type
_entity.pdbx_description
1 polymer ?
#
loop_
_entity_poly.entity_id
_entity_poly.type
_entity_poly.pdbx_seq_one_letter_code
_entity_poly.pdbx_strand_id
1 'polypeptide(L)'
;EVEAIAASSPLAVSFLGKSSLMDIPQMALRSLACVGNDTGPTHMCAYAGVPVTAIFCHRTRNSAITARCISNLVSPGAIEEITVDQVWSALEPFLPPQEGFEQIRAADFPHGL
;
A
#
# COMPACT_ATOMS: atom_id res chain seq x y z
N GLU A 1 4.33 -11.39 -11.14
CA GLU A 1 4.17 -10.94 -9.74
C GLU A 1 2.74 -10.49 -9.42
N VAL A 2 2.21 -9.53 -10.18
CA VAL A 2 0.86 -9.00 -9.94
C VAL A 2 -0.19 -10.09 -10.04
N GLU A 3 -0.07 -10.98 -11.02
CA GLU A 3 -1.00 -12.09 -11.21
C GLU A 3 -0.95 -13.07 -10.05
N ALA A 4 0.23 -13.34 -9.50
CA ALA A 4 0.39 -14.21 -8.35
C ALA A 4 -0.27 -13.60 -7.10
N ILE A 5 -0.12 -12.30 -6.90
CA ILE A 5 -0.76 -11.60 -5.79
C ILE A 5 -2.28 -11.62 -5.95
N ALA A 6 -2.78 -11.32 -7.15
CA ALA A 6 -4.21 -11.34 -7.42
C ALA A 6 -4.82 -12.72 -7.22
N ALA A 7 -4.07 -13.79 -7.52
CA ALA A 7 -4.51 -15.16 -7.33
C ALA A 7 -4.48 -15.62 -5.86
N SER A 8 -3.75 -14.92 -5.01
CA SER A 8 -3.58 -15.29 -3.59
C SER A 8 -4.83 -15.08 -2.74
N SER A 9 -5.78 -14.26 -3.21
CA SER A 9 -6.99 -13.96 -2.46
C SER A 9 -8.12 -13.56 -3.43
N PRO A 10 -9.37 -14.03 -3.18
CA PRO A 10 -10.51 -13.59 -3.98
C PRO A 10 -10.86 -12.11 -3.76
N LEU A 11 -10.30 -11.48 -2.73
CA LEU A 11 -10.51 -10.05 -2.44
C LEU A 11 -9.48 -9.17 -3.14
N ALA A 12 -8.41 -9.75 -3.68
CA ALA A 12 -7.39 -9.00 -4.39
C ALA A 12 -7.85 -8.64 -5.80
N VAL A 13 -7.70 -7.37 -6.17
CA VAL A 13 -8.08 -6.86 -7.48
C VAL A 13 -6.86 -6.24 -8.15
N SER A 14 -6.59 -6.66 -9.39
CA SER A 14 -5.47 -6.12 -10.18
C SER A 14 -5.94 -4.95 -11.04
N PHE A 15 -5.19 -3.84 -10.97
CA PHE A 15 -5.37 -2.70 -11.86
C PHE A 15 -4.24 -2.59 -12.90
N LEU A 16 -3.43 -3.63 -13.02
CA LEU A 16 -2.32 -3.65 -13.98
C LEU A 16 -2.84 -3.41 -15.42
N GLY A 17 -2.31 -2.36 -16.04
CA GLY A 17 -2.71 -1.97 -17.40
C GLY A 17 -4.11 -1.35 -17.49
N LYS A 18 -4.80 -1.16 -16.38
CA LYS A 18 -6.18 -0.65 -16.35
C LYS A 18 -6.31 0.74 -15.73
N SER A 19 -5.23 1.27 -15.17
CA SER A 19 -5.23 2.58 -14.54
C SER A 19 -4.14 3.47 -15.16
N SER A 20 -4.41 4.76 -15.21
CA SER A 20 -3.41 5.76 -15.57
C SER A 20 -2.78 6.33 -14.30
N LEU A 21 -1.69 7.07 -14.47
CA LEU A 21 -1.02 7.73 -13.35
C LEU A 21 -1.99 8.68 -12.59
N MET A 22 -2.90 9.33 -13.30
CA MET A 22 -3.85 10.26 -12.70
C MET A 22 -4.93 9.58 -11.88
N ASP A 23 -5.12 8.28 -12.03
CA ASP A 23 -6.07 7.51 -11.22
C ASP A 23 -5.54 7.22 -9.83
N ILE A 24 -4.22 7.26 -9.63
CA ILE A 24 -3.59 6.86 -8.37
C ILE A 24 -4.08 7.69 -7.16
N PRO A 25 -4.08 9.02 -7.20
CA PRO A 25 -4.59 9.79 -6.07
C PRO A 25 -6.04 9.50 -5.73
N GLN A 26 -6.87 9.27 -6.74
CA GLN A 26 -8.29 8.95 -6.53
C GLN A 26 -8.47 7.58 -5.89
N MET A 27 -7.69 6.59 -6.32
CA MET A 27 -7.68 5.26 -5.72
C MET A 27 -7.21 5.33 -4.27
N ALA A 28 -6.16 6.11 -4.02
CA ALA A 28 -5.63 6.31 -2.68
C ALA A 28 -6.68 6.90 -1.74
N LEU A 29 -7.41 7.93 -2.17
CA LEU A 29 -8.45 8.57 -1.36
C LEU A 29 -9.61 7.63 -1.01
N ARG A 30 -9.77 6.53 -1.75
CA ARG A 30 -10.78 5.50 -1.49
C ARG A 30 -10.21 4.31 -0.72
N SER A 31 -8.95 4.37 -0.31
CA SER A 31 -8.27 3.31 0.40
C SER A 31 -8.13 3.64 1.88
N LEU A 32 -8.05 2.63 2.73
CA LEU A 32 -7.76 2.79 4.15
C LEU A 32 -6.29 3.13 4.37
N ALA A 33 -5.42 2.54 3.57
CA ALA A 33 -3.98 2.73 3.64
C ALA A 33 -3.33 2.26 2.34
N CYS A 34 -2.12 2.69 2.12
CA CYS A 34 -1.33 2.30 0.95
C CYS A 34 0.03 1.75 1.38
N VAL A 35 0.56 0.84 0.59
CA VAL A 35 1.92 0.31 0.77
C VAL A 35 2.63 0.41 -0.57
N GLY A 36 3.86 0.83 -0.57
CA GLY A 36 4.63 0.88 -1.80
C GLY A 36 6.11 1.09 -1.60
N ASN A 37 6.86 0.88 -2.66
CA ASN A 37 8.28 1.15 -2.71
C ASN A 37 8.52 2.63 -3.03
N ASP A 38 9.80 3.00 -3.20
CA ASP A 38 10.16 4.34 -3.64
C ASP A 38 9.82 4.53 -5.13
N THR A 39 8.56 4.87 -5.39
CA THR A 39 8.03 5.11 -6.73
C THR A 39 7.10 6.32 -6.72
N GLY A 40 6.87 6.89 -7.91
CA GLY A 40 5.94 8.01 -8.06
C GLY A 40 4.55 7.74 -7.46
N PRO A 41 3.91 6.60 -7.77
CA PRO A 41 2.61 6.26 -7.19
C PRO A 41 2.59 6.28 -5.66
N THR A 42 3.61 5.77 -4.99
CA THR A 42 3.71 5.79 -3.53
C THR A 42 3.75 7.22 -3.00
N HIS A 43 4.55 8.08 -3.62
CA HIS A 43 4.62 9.49 -3.25
C HIS A 43 3.29 10.21 -3.49
N MET A 44 2.60 9.88 -4.58
CA MET A 44 1.28 10.45 -4.87
C MET A 44 0.25 10.07 -3.80
N CYS A 45 0.25 8.82 -3.35
CA CYS A 45 -0.62 8.37 -2.26
C CYS A 45 -0.35 9.18 -0.98
N ALA A 46 0.91 9.38 -0.65
CA ALA A 46 1.31 10.14 0.53
C ALA A 46 0.81 11.58 0.47
N TYR A 47 0.99 12.24 -0.65
CA TYR A 47 0.53 13.63 -0.83
C TYR A 47 -0.98 13.75 -0.93
N ALA A 48 -1.69 12.67 -1.23
CA ALA A 48 -3.15 12.63 -1.15
C ALA A 48 -3.66 12.61 0.30
N GLY A 49 -2.78 12.41 1.27
CA GLY A 49 -3.14 12.43 2.69
C GLY A 49 -3.60 11.11 3.26
N VAL A 50 -3.43 10.03 2.52
CA VAL A 50 -3.79 8.67 2.96
C VAL A 50 -2.63 8.10 3.77
N PRO A 51 -2.88 7.29 4.81
CA PRO A 51 -1.80 6.59 5.50
C PRO A 51 -1.01 5.72 4.53
N VAL A 52 0.31 5.89 4.51
CA VAL A 52 1.20 5.15 3.61
C VAL A 52 2.33 4.50 4.39
N THR A 53 2.58 3.23 4.10
CA THR A 53 3.80 2.55 4.51
C THR A 53 4.72 2.48 3.30
N ALA A 54 5.80 3.23 3.34
CA ALA A 54 6.76 3.32 2.25
C ALA A 54 8.00 2.51 2.58
N ILE A 55 8.45 1.69 1.65
CA ILE A 55 9.54 0.74 1.84
C ILE A 55 10.75 1.21 1.03
N PHE A 56 11.89 1.35 1.70
CA PHE A 56 13.13 1.83 1.11
C PHE A 56 14.27 0.85 1.40
N CYS A 57 15.25 0.82 0.52
CA CYS A 57 16.54 0.21 0.82
C CYS A 57 17.54 1.31 1.17
N HIS A 58 18.77 0.93 1.54
CA HIS A 58 19.81 1.90 1.91
C HIS A 58 20.12 2.89 0.78
N ARG A 59 19.90 2.50 -0.47
CA ARG A 59 20.17 3.36 -1.64
C ARG A 59 19.10 4.44 -1.82
N THR A 60 17.89 4.16 -1.37
CA THR A 60 16.74 5.06 -1.57
C THR A 60 16.31 5.77 -0.28
N ARG A 61 17.02 5.57 0.82
CA ARG A 61 16.67 6.14 2.12
C ARG A 61 16.51 7.67 2.13
N ASN A 62 17.21 8.35 1.24
CA ASN A 62 17.14 9.81 1.13
C ASN A 62 15.85 10.29 0.47
N SER A 63 15.09 9.36 -0.13
CA SER A 63 13.78 9.64 -0.73
C SER A 63 12.65 9.45 0.27
N ALA A 64 12.95 9.18 1.54
CA ALA A 64 11.95 8.99 2.58
C ALA A 64 10.93 10.13 2.59
N ILE A 65 9.66 9.75 2.73
CA ILE A 65 8.55 10.69 2.62
C ILE A 65 8.33 11.39 3.95
N THR A 66 8.12 12.70 3.90
CA THR A 66 7.91 13.52 5.11
C THR A 66 6.48 14.00 5.30
N ALA A 67 5.53 13.47 4.54
CA ALA A 67 4.12 13.81 4.65
C ALA A 67 3.50 13.22 5.94
N ARG A 68 2.26 13.63 6.25
CA ARG A 68 1.52 13.10 7.40
C ARG A 68 1.17 11.62 7.21
N CYS A 69 1.01 10.92 8.34
CA CYS A 69 0.56 9.53 8.37
C CYS A 69 1.45 8.59 7.54
N ILE A 70 2.75 8.85 7.56
CA ILE A 70 3.72 8.06 6.82
C ILE A 70 4.55 7.21 7.76
N SER A 71 4.68 5.94 7.42
CA SER A 71 5.63 5.02 8.02
C SER A 71 6.70 4.69 7.00
N ASN A 72 7.92 5.20 7.19
CA ASN A 72 9.05 4.88 6.34
C ASN A 72 9.79 3.68 6.93
N LEU A 73 9.75 2.55 6.23
CA LEU A 73 10.52 1.36 6.58
C LEU A 73 11.78 1.32 5.73
N VAL A 74 12.91 1.53 6.34
CA VAL A 74 14.19 1.60 5.63
C VAL A 74 15.04 0.40 6.02
N SER A 75 15.35 -0.44 5.02
CA SER A 75 16.29 -1.52 5.22
C SER A 75 17.73 -0.97 5.21
N PRO A 76 18.61 -1.41 6.10
CA PRO A 76 20.02 -1.03 6.06
C PRO A 76 20.75 -1.65 4.86
N GLY A 77 20.19 -2.66 4.22
CA GLY A 77 20.74 -3.34 3.06
C GLY A 77 19.72 -3.43 1.93
N ALA A 78 19.44 -4.65 1.48
CA ALA A 78 18.48 -4.90 0.41
C ALA A 78 17.05 -4.73 0.90
N ILE A 79 16.16 -4.36 -0.01
CA ILE A 79 14.74 -4.13 0.31
C ILE A 79 14.06 -5.40 0.82
N GLU A 80 14.52 -6.56 0.37
CA GLU A 80 14.00 -7.87 0.75
C GLU A 80 14.22 -8.19 2.24
N GLU A 81 15.05 -7.44 2.93
CA GLU A 81 15.25 -7.58 4.38
C GLU A 81 14.06 -7.07 5.18
N ILE A 82 13.21 -6.22 4.59
CA ILE A 82 11.98 -5.79 5.21
C ILE A 82 11.00 -6.97 5.22
N THR A 83 10.53 -7.34 6.39
CA THR A 83 9.64 -8.49 6.56
C THR A 83 8.17 -8.12 6.40
N VAL A 84 7.35 -9.11 6.12
CA VAL A 84 5.89 -8.95 6.08
C VAL A 84 5.37 -8.45 7.42
N ASP A 85 5.91 -8.97 8.53
CA ASP A 85 5.51 -8.57 9.88
C ASP A 85 5.79 -7.09 10.15
N GLN A 86 6.92 -6.57 9.67
CA GLN A 86 7.24 -5.15 9.80
C GLN A 86 6.24 -4.27 9.05
N VAL A 87 5.90 -4.67 7.82
CA VAL A 87 4.90 -3.95 7.01
C VAL A 87 3.54 -4.01 7.68
N TRP A 88 3.14 -5.18 8.13
CA TRP A 88 1.84 -5.37 8.81
C TRP A 88 1.75 -4.51 10.09
N SER A 89 2.80 -4.51 10.90
CA SER A 89 2.82 -3.71 12.13
C SER A 89 2.70 -2.22 11.87
N ALA A 90 3.23 -1.75 10.73
CA ALA A 90 3.13 -0.34 10.35
C ALA A 90 1.71 0.01 9.86
N LEU A 91 1.04 -0.94 9.20
CA LEU A 91 -0.30 -0.74 8.64
C LEU A 91 -1.42 -0.89 9.67
N GLU A 92 -1.29 -1.84 10.57
CA GLU A 92 -2.36 -2.28 11.46
C GLU A 92 -3.06 -1.14 12.21
N PRO A 93 -2.34 -0.10 12.73
CA PRO A 93 -2.98 1.01 13.41
C PRO A 93 -4.00 1.80 12.58
N PHE A 94 -3.90 1.72 11.25
CA PHE A 94 -4.77 2.44 10.33
C PHE A 94 -5.90 1.59 9.76
N LEU A 95 -5.95 0.32 10.14
CA LEU A 95 -6.92 -0.63 9.60
C LEU A 95 -7.99 -0.92 10.64
N PRO A 96 -9.23 -1.31 10.22
CA PRO A 96 -10.24 -1.76 11.16
C PRO A 96 -9.78 -3.00 11.92
N PRO A 97 -10.38 -3.31 13.09
CA PRO A 97 -10.09 -4.55 13.79
C PRO A 97 -10.29 -5.77 12.87
N GLN A 98 -9.51 -6.84 13.10
CA GLN A 98 -9.57 -8.05 12.25
C GLN A 98 -10.98 -8.63 12.13
N GLU A 99 -11.77 -8.57 13.17
CA GLU A 99 -13.17 -8.99 13.14
C GLU A 99 -13.98 -8.24 12.10
N GLY A 100 -13.68 -6.95 11.90
CA GLY A 100 -14.27 -6.16 10.83
C GLY A 100 -13.79 -6.58 9.45
N PHE A 101 -12.53 -7.01 9.33
CA PHE A 101 -11.96 -7.48 8.08
C PHE A 101 -12.62 -8.75 7.56
N GLU A 102 -12.92 -9.68 8.45
CA GLU A 102 -13.55 -10.94 8.08
C GLU A 102 -14.93 -10.73 7.44
N GLN A 103 -15.54 -9.60 7.71
CA GLN A 103 -16.84 -9.23 7.14
C GLN A 103 -16.75 -8.55 5.79
N ILE A 104 -15.56 -8.10 5.39
CA ILE A 104 -15.34 -7.48 4.09
C ILE A 104 -15.27 -8.57 3.04
N ARG A 105 -16.15 -8.50 2.05
CA ARG A 105 -16.27 -9.49 0.97
C ARG A 105 -16.10 -8.84 -0.38
N ALA A 106 -15.74 -9.64 -1.38
CA ALA A 106 -15.63 -9.15 -2.75
C ALA A 106 -16.93 -8.49 -3.24
N ALA A 107 -18.08 -8.94 -2.75
CA ALA A 107 -19.39 -8.37 -3.09
C ALA A 107 -19.55 -6.93 -2.59
N ASP A 108 -18.80 -6.53 -1.55
CA ASP A 108 -18.83 -5.17 -1.01
C ASP A 108 -18.09 -4.19 -1.93
N PHE A 109 -17.38 -4.71 -2.92
CA PHE A 109 -16.64 -3.93 -3.92
C PHE A 109 -17.13 -4.29 -5.33
N PRO A 110 -18.41 -4.05 -5.66
CA PRO A 110 -19.01 -4.55 -6.90
C PRO A 110 -18.37 -4.00 -8.18
N HIS A 111 -17.61 -2.92 -8.09
CA HIS A 111 -16.92 -2.31 -9.22
C HIS A 111 -15.39 -2.47 -9.12
N GLY A 112 -14.91 -3.36 -8.26
CA GLY A 112 -13.50 -3.55 -8.02
C GLY A 112 -12.84 -2.39 -7.27
N LEU A 113 -13.59 -1.69 -6.51
CA LEU A 113 -13.32 -0.52 -5.67
C LEU A 113 -14.21 0.65 -6.06
#